data_1954c55baab152935f97b9c3c4e1b208
#
_entry.id   1954c55baab152935f97b9c3c4e1b208
#
_cell.length_a   1.000
_cell.length_b   1.000
_cell.length_c   1.000
_cell.angle_alpha   90.00
_cell.angle_beta   90.00
_cell.angle_gamma   90.00
#
_symmetry.space_group_name_H-M   'P 1'
#
loop_
_entity.id
_entity.type
_entity.pdbx_description
1 polymer ?
#
loop_
_entity_poly.entity_id
_entity_poly.type
_entity_poly.pdbx_seq_one_letter_code
_entity_poly.pdbx_strand_id
1 'polypeptide(L)'
;MKIALFPGSFDPFTRGHEAIVEQALRLFDKVIIAIGENVGKRSLLTAEARLRLISDLYQSNPNVECITYSTLTGDVARKVGASAIVRGVRNTIDFEYERTMAQTNSRLFPEIETLLLLTPPSLADVSSSTVRELIAFDRDVAEMIPEGVNLNDYL
;
A
#
# COMPACT_ATOMS: atom_id res chain seq x y z
N MET A 1 -1.36 -4.93 -21.52
CA MET A 1 -1.42 -4.01 -20.38
C MET A 1 -0.58 -4.56 -19.24
N LYS A 2 0.33 -3.74 -18.72
CA LYS A 2 1.14 -4.09 -17.56
C LYS A 2 0.48 -3.61 -16.28
N ILE A 3 0.17 -4.55 -15.41
CA ILE A 3 -0.54 -4.29 -14.14
C ILE A 3 0.41 -4.59 -12.98
N ALA A 4 0.52 -3.64 -12.04
CA ALA A 4 1.21 -3.84 -10.78
C ALA A 4 0.18 -4.02 -9.65
N LEU A 5 0.44 -4.96 -8.76
CA LEU A 5 -0.28 -5.08 -7.50
C LEU A 5 0.53 -4.37 -6.42
N PHE A 6 -0.10 -3.49 -5.67
CA PHE A 6 0.50 -2.85 -4.51
C PHE A 6 -0.24 -3.30 -3.25
N PRO A 7 0.24 -4.35 -2.58
CA PRO A 7 -0.41 -4.89 -1.39
C PRO A 7 0.06 -4.18 -0.12
N GLY A 8 -0.81 -4.12 0.87
CA GLY A 8 -0.48 -3.58 2.19
C GLY A 8 -1.68 -3.54 3.09
N SER A 9 -1.47 -3.17 4.34
CA SER A 9 -2.56 -2.95 5.30
C SER A 9 -3.19 -1.58 5.11
N PHE A 10 -2.40 -0.57 4.77
CA PHE A 10 -2.83 0.81 4.52
C PHE A 10 -3.70 1.38 5.65
N ASP A 11 -3.21 1.32 6.85
CA ASP A 11 -3.97 1.66 8.05
C ASP A 11 -3.32 2.78 8.89
N PRO A 12 -3.39 4.03 8.42
CA PRO A 12 -4.02 4.50 7.19
C PRO A 12 -3.06 4.52 6.00
N PHE A 13 -3.61 4.81 4.83
CA PHE A 13 -2.85 5.16 3.63
C PHE A 13 -2.15 6.50 3.85
N THR A 14 -0.86 6.57 3.53
CA THR A 14 -0.02 7.73 3.82
C THR A 14 0.52 8.38 2.55
N ARG A 15 1.18 9.54 2.69
CA ARG A 15 1.90 10.17 1.58
C ARG A 15 3.04 9.28 1.05
N GLY A 16 3.63 8.45 1.92
CA GLY A 16 4.63 7.46 1.49
C GLY A 16 4.03 6.45 0.52
N HIS A 17 2.86 5.92 0.83
CA HIS A 17 2.14 5.02 -0.07
C HIS A 17 1.75 5.72 -1.38
N GLU A 18 1.27 6.95 -1.30
CA GLU A 18 0.91 7.74 -2.47
C GLU A 18 2.11 7.92 -3.41
N ALA A 19 3.29 8.21 -2.86
CA ALA A 19 4.51 8.35 -3.66
C ALA A 19 4.88 7.05 -4.39
N ILE A 20 4.68 5.90 -3.76
CA ILE A 20 4.94 4.60 -4.39
C ILE A 20 3.94 4.35 -5.52
N VAL A 21 2.66 4.69 -5.33
CA VAL A 21 1.66 4.59 -6.40
C VAL A 21 2.07 5.46 -7.60
N GLU A 22 2.53 6.68 -7.37
CA GLU A 22 2.99 7.57 -8.43
C GLU A 22 4.18 6.97 -9.20
N GLN A 23 5.15 6.41 -8.50
CA GLN A 23 6.30 5.74 -9.13
C GLN A 23 5.85 4.54 -9.95
N ALA A 24 4.95 3.72 -9.40
CA ALA A 24 4.44 2.54 -10.08
C ALA A 24 3.68 2.91 -11.36
N LEU A 25 2.92 4.01 -11.35
CA LEU A 25 2.19 4.49 -12.52
C LEU A 25 3.11 4.94 -13.67
N ARG A 26 4.35 5.29 -13.37
CA ARG A 26 5.34 5.59 -14.42
C ARG A 26 5.89 4.33 -15.10
N LEU A 27 5.75 3.17 -14.46
CA LEU A 27 6.30 1.90 -14.94
C LEU A 27 5.22 0.96 -15.48
N PHE A 28 4.00 1.09 -15.00
CA PHE A 28 2.88 0.20 -15.30
C PHE A 28 1.69 0.98 -15.83
N ASP A 29 0.89 0.31 -16.63
CA ASP A 29 -0.33 0.92 -17.19
C ASP A 29 -1.43 1.05 -16.13
N LYS A 30 -1.44 0.15 -15.15
CA LYS A 30 -2.44 0.13 -14.09
C LYS A 30 -1.81 -0.32 -12.77
N VAL A 31 -2.25 0.29 -11.68
CA VAL A 31 -1.88 -0.11 -10.31
C VAL A 31 -3.14 -0.54 -9.59
N ILE A 32 -3.11 -1.73 -9.02
CA ILE A 32 -4.18 -2.25 -8.15
C ILE A 32 -3.66 -2.21 -6.72
N ILE A 33 -4.24 -1.34 -5.91
CA ILE A 33 -3.94 -1.26 -4.48
C ILE A 33 -4.78 -2.32 -3.79
N ALA A 34 -4.12 -3.27 -3.14
CA ALA A 34 -4.78 -4.40 -2.50
C ALA A 34 -4.64 -4.32 -0.98
N ILE A 35 -5.76 -4.10 -0.31
CA ILE A 35 -5.81 -4.00 1.14
C ILE A 35 -5.93 -5.39 1.75
N GLY A 36 -4.91 -5.81 2.49
CA GLY A 36 -4.94 -7.07 3.22
C GLY A 36 -5.84 -6.99 4.43
N GLU A 37 -6.79 -7.91 4.53
CA GLU A 37 -7.65 -8.05 5.70
C GLU A 37 -7.00 -9.05 6.66
N ASN A 38 -6.69 -8.59 7.87
CA ASN A 38 -6.19 -9.46 8.93
C ASN A 38 -7.24 -9.53 10.05
N VAL A 39 -8.03 -10.59 10.02
CA VAL A 39 -9.21 -10.79 10.90
C VAL A 39 -8.85 -10.80 12.40
N GLY A 40 -7.61 -11.15 12.75
CA GLY A 40 -7.17 -11.22 14.14
C GLY A 40 -6.48 -9.95 14.66
N LYS A 41 -6.28 -8.94 13.83
CA LYS A 41 -5.52 -7.75 14.19
C LYS A 41 -6.44 -6.54 14.38
N ARG A 42 -6.24 -5.82 15.50
CA ARG A 42 -6.94 -4.57 15.75
C ARG A 42 -6.37 -3.48 14.85
N SER A 43 -7.21 -2.85 14.03
CA SER A 43 -6.83 -1.78 13.11
C SER A 43 -7.39 -0.43 13.55
N LEU A 44 -6.76 0.65 13.09
CA LEU A 44 -7.28 2.00 13.29
C LEU A 44 -8.55 2.21 12.49
N LEU A 45 -8.50 1.83 11.20
CA LEU A 45 -9.63 1.92 10.28
C LEU A 45 -10.11 0.52 9.93
N THR A 46 -11.41 0.34 9.75
CA THR A 46 -11.95 -0.92 9.22
C THR A 46 -11.47 -1.13 7.79
N ALA A 47 -11.50 -2.37 7.31
CA ALA A 47 -11.15 -2.67 5.91
C ALA A 47 -12.02 -1.87 4.93
N GLU A 48 -13.32 -1.74 5.24
CA GLU A 48 -14.26 -0.95 4.45
C GLU A 48 -13.90 0.53 4.41
N ALA A 49 -13.51 1.09 5.56
CA ALA A 49 -13.10 2.50 5.66
C ALA A 49 -11.81 2.75 4.87
N ARG A 50 -10.85 1.83 4.94
CA ARG A 50 -9.60 1.92 4.17
C ARG A 50 -9.87 1.85 2.67
N LEU A 51 -10.74 0.95 2.25
CA LEU A 51 -11.15 0.83 0.84
C LEU A 51 -11.80 2.13 0.37
N ARG A 52 -12.72 2.69 1.16
CA ARG A 52 -13.42 3.94 0.84
C ARG A 52 -12.45 5.11 0.72
N LEU A 53 -11.52 5.24 1.68
CA LEU A 53 -10.53 6.31 1.68
C LEU A 53 -9.68 6.29 0.41
N ILE A 54 -9.12 5.14 0.06
CA ILE A 54 -8.25 5.00 -1.11
C ILE A 54 -9.06 5.16 -2.39
N SER A 55 -10.27 4.61 -2.46
CA SER A 55 -11.14 4.76 -3.62
C SER A 55 -11.54 6.22 -3.85
N ASP A 56 -11.84 6.95 -2.78
CA ASP A 56 -12.15 8.38 -2.87
C ASP A 56 -10.94 9.18 -3.36
N LEU A 57 -9.75 8.85 -2.84
CA LEU A 57 -8.51 9.53 -3.21
C LEU A 57 -8.20 9.40 -4.70
N TYR A 58 -8.46 8.24 -5.27
CA TYR A 58 -8.13 7.94 -6.67
C TYR A 58 -9.34 7.91 -7.60
N GLN A 59 -10.49 8.43 -7.18
CA GLN A 59 -11.73 8.37 -7.96
C GLN A 59 -11.61 8.97 -9.37
N SER A 60 -10.72 9.94 -9.55
CA SER A 60 -10.50 10.59 -10.85
C SER A 60 -9.39 9.94 -11.68
N ASN A 61 -8.75 8.89 -11.17
CA ASN A 61 -7.66 8.23 -11.88
C ASN A 61 -8.09 6.82 -12.34
N PRO A 62 -8.40 6.63 -13.63
CA PRO A 62 -8.87 5.35 -14.13
C PRO A 62 -7.79 4.25 -14.13
N ASN A 63 -6.53 4.62 -13.91
CA ASN A 63 -5.41 3.69 -13.89
C ASN A 63 -5.10 3.15 -12.49
N VAL A 64 -5.87 3.55 -11.48
CA VAL A 64 -5.75 3.06 -10.11
C VAL A 64 -7.06 2.41 -9.69
N GLU A 65 -6.97 1.21 -9.17
CA GLU A 65 -8.09 0.47 -8.60
C GLU A 65 -7.73 0.03 -7.20
N CYS A 66 -8.71 -0.04 -6.30
CA CYS A 66 -8.49 -0.51 -4.94
C CYS A 66 -9.40 -1.69 -4.63
N ILE A 67 -8.83 -2.73 -4.06
CA ILE A 67 -9.55 -3.96 -3.68
C ILE A 67 -9.16 -4.39 -2.27
N THR A 68 -9.93 -5.27 -1.67
CA THR A 68 -9.57 -5.96 -0.43
C THR A 68 -9.29 -7.44 -0.73
N TYR A 69 -8.49 -8.08 0.11
CA TYR A 69 -8.19 -9.51 -0.03
C TYR A 69 -7.84 -10.14 1.32
N SER A 70 -8.05 -11.45 1.41
CA SER A 70 -7.76 -12.26 2.60
C SER A 70 -7.03 -13.56 2.28
N THR A 71 -6.48 -13.67 1.08
CA THR A 71 -5.70 -14.83 0.60
C THR A 71 -4.22 -14.50 0.58
N LEU A 72 -3.39 -15.38 0.01
CA LEU A 72 -1.99 -15.05 -0.24
C LEU A 72 -1.90 -13.93 -1.30
N THR A 73 -0.95 -13.04 -1.12
CA THR A 73 -0.75 -11.90 -2.03
C THR A 73 -0.54 -12.36 -3.48
N GLY A 74 0.22 -13.44 -3.69
CA GLY A 74 0.45 -13.99 -5.03
C GLY A 74 -0.81 -14.52 -5.69
N ASP A 75 -1.74 -15.09 -4.92
CA ASP A 75 -3.03 -15.55 -5.45
C ASP A 75 -3.85 -14.37 -5.99
N VAL A 76 -3.84 -13.26 -5.26
CA VAL A 76 -4.51 -12.03 -5.71
C VAL A 76 -3.85 -11.49 -6.97
N ALA A 77 -2.52 -11.46 -7.00
CA ALA A 77 -1.77 -11.01 -8.17
C ALA A 77 -2.13 -11.82 -9.42
N ARG A 78 -2.22 -13.13 -9.29
CA ARG A 78 -2.69 -14.02 -10.40
C ARG A 78 -4.11 -13.68 -10.83
N LYS A 79 -5.00 -13.55 -9.86
CA LYS A 79 -6.42 -13.30 -10.12
C LYS A 79 -6.66 -12.01 -10.89
N VAL A 80 -5.92 -10.95 -10.58
CA VAL A 80 -6.07 -9.65 -11.24
C VAL A 80 -5.20 -9.50 -12.49
N GLY A 81 -4.39 -10.50 -12.80
CA GLY A 81 -3.49 -10.45 -13.97
C GLY A 81 -2.30 -9.55 -13.79
N ALA A 82 -1.86 -9.32 -12.55
CA ALA A 82 -0.66 -8.51 -12.28
C ALA A 82 0.60 -9.27 -12.69
N SER A 83 1.53 -8.56 -13.33
CA SER A 83 2.85 -9.10 -13.69
C SER A 83 3.89 -8.84 -12.61
N ALA A 84 3.62 -7.92 -11.70
CA ALA A 84 4.54 -7.56 -10.63
C ALA A 84 3.80 -7.17 -9.35
N ILE A 85 4.47 -7.41 -8.23
CA ILE A 85 4.11 -6.88 -6.92
C ILE A 85 5.08 -5.73 -6.63
N VAL A 86 4.56 -4.55 -6.30
CA VAL A 86 5.40 -3.40 -5.92
C VAL A 86 5.35 -3.19 -4.42
N ARG A 87 6.49 -2.86 -3.84
CA ARG A 87 6.62 -2.56 -2.42
C ARG A 87 7.51 -1.34 -2.24
N GLY A 88 7.21 -0.51 -1.25
CA GLY A 88 8.04 0.64 -0.90
C GLY A 88 9.10 0.28 0.13
N VAL A 89 10.28 0.87 -0.02
CA VAL A 89 11.40 0.69 0.91
C VAL A 89 11.90 2.06 1.36
N ARG A 90 11.90 2.30 2.66
CA ARG A 90 12.36 3.56 3.28
C ARG A 90 13.80 3.45 3.81
N ASN A 91 14.21 2.25 4.24
CA ASN A 91 15.48 2.01 4.91
C ASN A 91 15.91 0.54 4.76
N THR A 92 17.07 0.21 5.32
CA THR A 92 17.62 -1.15 5.22
C THR A 92 16.80 -2.19 5.98
N ILE A 93 16.10 -1.80 7.03
CA ILE A 93 15.23 -2.70 7.80
C ILE A 93 14.05 -3.12 6.94
N ASP A 94 13.40 -2.17 6.27
CA ASP A 94 12.33 -2.45 5.31
C ASP A 94 12.85 -3.38 4.20
N PHE A 95 14.04 -3.08 3.68
CA PHE A 95 14.65 -3.88 2.61
C PHE A 95 14.80 -5.35 3.00
N GLU A 96 15.33 -5.64 4.19
CA GLU A 96 15.52 -7.02 4.64
C GLU A 96 14.19 -7.77 4.76
N TYR A 97 13.18 -7.13 5.32
CA TYR A 97 11.84 -7.69 5.43
C TYR A 97 11.25 -7.97 4.05
N GLU A 98 11.28 -6.98 3.15
CA GLU A 98 10.69 -7.09 1.81
C GLU A 98 11.45 -8.12 0.96
N ARG A 99 12.77 -8.20 1.10
CA ARG A 99 13.59 -9.20 0.40
C ARG A 99 13.16 -10.62 0.78
N THR A 100 12.97 -10.88 2.06
CA THR A 100 12.53 -12.19 2.55
C THR A 100 11.16 -12.56 1.98
N MET A 101 10.22 -11.62 1.99
CA MET A 101 8.89 -11.81 1.43
C MET A 101 8.95 -12.06 -0.08
N ALA A 102 9.79 -11.30 -0.79
CA ALA A 102 9.96 -11.44 -2.23
C ALA A 102 10.52 -12.80 -2.61
N GLN A 103 11.47 -13.33 -1.83
CA GLN A 103 12.03 -14.65 -2.06
C GLN A 103 10.99 -15.76 -1.89
N THR A 104 10.14 -15.66 -0.87
CA THR A 104 9.05 -16.61 -0.65
C THR A 104 8.05 -16.53 -1.80
N ASN A 105 7.66 -15.32 -2.20
CA ASN A 105 6.73 -15.12 -3.31
C ASN A 105 7.30 -15.66 -4.63
N SER A 106 8.59 -15.47 -4.87
CA SER A 106 9.25 -15.98 -6.07
C SER A 106 9.23 -17.51 -6.14
N ARG A 107 9.31 -18.17 -5.00
CA ARG A 107 9.23 -19.63 -4.92
C ARG A 107 7.83 -20.14 -5.25
N LEU A 108 6.81 -19.48 -4.71
CA LEU A 108 5.41 -19.90 -4.86
C LEU A 108 4.78 -19.38 -6.17
N PHE A 109 5.22 -18.22 -6.64
CA PHE A 109 4.65 -17.51 -7.79
C PHE A 109 5.78 -17.03 -8.70
N PRO A 110 6.50 -17.96 -9.37
CA PRO A 110 7.71 -17.61 -10.13
C PRO A 110 7.47 -16.68 -11.33
N GLU A 111 6.24 -16.61 -11.80
CA GLU A 111 5.84 -15.72 -12.92
C GLU A 111 5.58 -14.28 -12.49
N ILE A 112 5.57 -13.98 -11.19
CA ILE A 112 5.28 -12.65 -10.66
C ILE A 112 6.55 -12.07 -10.03
N GLU A 113 7.05 -10.99 -10.60
CA GLU A 113 8.22 -10.28 -10.07
C GLU A 113 7.84 -9.39 -8.90
N THR A 114 8.77 -9.19 -7.98
CA THR A 114 8.64 -8.18 -6.92
C THR A 114 9.58 -7.02 -7.21
N LEU A 115 9.04 -5.81 -7.27
CA LEU A 115 9.81 -4.59 -7.43
C LEU A 115 9.82 -3.81 -6.12
N LEU A 116 11.03 -3.48 -5.65
CA LEU A 116 11.21 -2.63 -4.49
C LEU A 116 11.46 -1.21 -4.97
N LEU A 117 10.58 -0.29 -4.60
CA LEU A 117 10.66 1.11 -4.99
C LEU A 117 11.09 1.95 -3.80
N LEU A 118 12.05 2.84 -4.00
CA LEU A 118 12.56 3.68 -2.92
C LEU A 118 11.58 4.80 -2.62
N THR A 119 11.21 4.91 -1.36
CA THR A 119 10.43 6.05 -0.86
C THR A 119 11.26 7.32 -0.99
N PRO A 120 10.68 8.46 -1.44
CA PRO A 120 11.41 9.73 -1.47
C PRO A 120 12.00 10.08 -0.11
N PRO A 121 13.23 10.65 -0.05
CA PRO A 121 13.88 10.96 1.23
C PRO A 121 13.05 11.84 2.17
N SER A 122 12.25 12.75 1.62
CA SER A 122 11.37 13.63 2.42
C SER A 122 10.24 12.89 3.13
N LEU A 123 9.97 11.64 2.74
CA LEU A 123 8.90 10.80 3.30
C LEU A 123 9.45 9.56 4.01
N ALA A 124 10.77 9.48 4.22
CA ALA A 124 11.41 8.30 4.80
C ALA A 124 10.97 8.01 6.24
N ASP A 125 10.51 9.00 6.98
CA ASP A 125 9.99 8.88 8.34
C ASP A 125 8.48 8.62 8.39
N VAL A 126 7.80 8.64 7.24
CA VAL A 126 6.34 8.47 7.17
C VAL A 126 5.99 7.00 7.07
N SER A 127 5.23 6.50 8.04
CA SER A 127 4.70 5.15 8.04
C SER A 127 3.33 5.11 8.70
N SER A 128 2.53 4.10 8.40
CA SER A 128 1.24 3.92 9.06
C SER A 128 1.40 3.73 10.56
N SER A 129 2.43 3.00 11.00
CA SER A 129 2.71 2.80 12.44
C SER A 129 2.97 4.13 13.15
N THR A 130 3.78 5.00 12.56
CA THR A 130 4.06 6.32 13.12
C THR A 130 2.78 7.17 13.17
N VAL A 131 1.98 7.14 12.13
CA VAL A 131 0.70 7.87 12.09
C VAL A 131 -0.22 7.39 13.21
N ARG A 132 -0.38 6.08 13.37
CA ARG A 132 -1.23 5.52 14.43
C ARG A 132 -0.73 5.92 15.82
N GLU A 133 0.57 5.90 16.05
CA GLU A 133 1.18 6.31 17.31
C GLU A 133 0.89 7.78 17.61
N LEU A 134 1.11 8.66 16.62
CA LEU A 134 0.86 10.08 16.79
C LEU A 134 -0.62 10.38 17.08
N ILE A 135 -1.53 9.69 16.41
CA ILE A 135 -2.98 9.81 16.67
C ILE A 135 -3.30 9.39 18.10
N ALA A 136 -2.70 8.30 18.59
CA ALA A 136 -2.92 7.81 19.96
C ALA A 136 -2.49 8.83 21.01
N PHE A 137 -1.55 9.72 20.68
CA PHE A 137 -1.09 10.80 21.54
C PHE A 137 -1.68 12.16 21.18
N ASP A 138 -2.78 12.18 20.43
CA ASP A 138 -3.51 13.40 20.01
C ASP A 138 -2.65 14.39 19.23
N ARG A 139 -1.72 13.88 18.41
CA ARG A 139 -0.87 14.72 17.57
C ARG A 139 -1.44 14.86 16.16
N ASP A 140 -1.15 16.01 15.53
CA ASP A 140 -1.53 16.27 14.15
C ASP A 140 -0.69 15.42 13.19
N VAL A 141 -1.34 14.79 12.23
CA VAL A 141 -0.71 13.92 11.21
C VAL A 141 -0.95 14.42 9.78
N ALA A 142 -1.45 15.63 9.61
CA ALA A 142 -1.84 16.17 8.30
C ALA A 142 -0.71 16.12 7.26
N GLU A 143 0.54 16.31 7.69
CA GLU A 143 1.70 16.26 6.79
C GLU A 143 2.05 14.86 6.31
N MET A 144 1.52 13.83 6.97
CA MET A 144 1.80 12.42 6.65
C MET A 144 0.69 11.77 5.83
N ILE A 145 -0.46 12.41 5.77
CA ILE A 145 -1.66 11.93 5.08
C ILE A 145 -1.77 12.66 3.74
N PRO A 146 -2.27 11.99 2.68
CA PRO A 146 -2.47 12.64 1.39
C PRO A 146 -3.29 13.92 1.50
N GLU A 147 -2.92 14.92 0.70
CA GLU A 147 -3.58 16.22 0.71
C GLU A 147 -5.08 16.05 0.41
N GLY A 148 -5.91 16.75 1.16
CA GLY A 148 -7.37 16.72 1.00
C GLY A 148 -8.07 15.58 1.73
N VAL A 149 -7.32 14.63 2.32
CA VAL A 149 -7.90 13.55 3.11
C VAL A 149 -8.05 13.99 4.58
N ASN A 150 -9.26 13.86 5.10
CA ASN A 150 -9.54 14.03 6.53
C ASN A 150 -9.84 12.66 7.13
N LEU A 151 -8.95 12.15 7.98
CA LEU A 151 -9.10 10.83 8.59
C LEU A 151 -10.38 10.70 9.43
N ASN A 152 -10.88 11.80 10.01
CA ASN A 152 -12.10 11.77 10.80
C ASN A 152 -13.33 11.32 10.00
N ASP A 153 -13.29 11.50 8.67
CA ASP A 153 -14.39 11.06 7.79
C ASP A 153 -14.43 9.53 7.65
N TYR A 154 -13.40 8.83 8.10
CA TYR A 154 -13.23 7.39 7.92
C TYR A 154 -13.11 6.62 9.24
N LEU A 155 -13.01 7.31 10.35
CA LEU A 155 -12.92 6.68 11.68
C LEU A 155 -14.25 6.15 12.18
#